data_51063e96a48433ad7612de1216f66e12
#
_entry.id   51063e96a48433ad7612de1216f66e12
#
_cell.length_a   1.000
_cell.length_b   1.000
_cell.length_c   1.000
_cell.angle_alpha   90.00
_cell.angle_beta   90.00
_cell.angle_gamma   90.00
#
_symmetry.space_group_name_H-M   'P 1'
#
loop_
_entity.id
_entity.type
_entity.pdbx_description
1 polymer ?
#
loop_
_entity_poly.entity_id
_entity_poly.type
_entity_poly.pdbx_seq_one_letter_code
_entity_poly.pdbx_strand_id
1 'polypeptide(L)'
;MRVMPRDKYIRSGWRCDSCGELVPDLLAGWVEWLATEDTRGKPKVSGLRLVHGRNTAAGSSEPCRCRYNPRDEFRKNRGIVEGLALDRFAGADGLMLLLSMIAERELPAQELIELAKRVQIPGYEAVYEMVHDAVSEGVITPSISTGFYLQCEIWEVLEWAKNRTHGGRATLERENRCILR
;
A
#
# COMPACT_ATOMS: atom_id res chain seq x y z
N MET A 1 7.45 18.17 23.60
CA MET A 1 7.04 17.28 22.51
C MET A 1 7.12 18.08 21.20
N ARG A 2 8.17 17.90 20.41
CA ARG A 2 8.37 18.65 19.17
C ARG A 2 7.58 17.97 18.08
N VAL A 3 6.47 18.57 17.66
CA VAL A 3 5.71 18.14 16.48
C VAL A 3 6.58 18.42 15.26
N MET A 4 7.12 17.38 14.63
CA MET A 4 7.83 17.51 13.36
C MET A 4 6.86 17.99 12.28
N PRO A 5 7.25 18.87 11.37
CA PRO A 5 6.41 19.28 10.24
C PRO A 5 6.18 18.07 9.33
N ARG A 6 4.94 17.57 9.32
CA ARG A 6 4.50 16.28 8.74
C ARG A 6 4.50 16.22 7.21
N ASP A 7 4.64 17.34 6.50
CA ASP A 7 4.12 17.40 5.11
C ASP A 7 5.17 17.46 3.98
N LYS A 8 6.46 17.57 4.27
CA LYS A 8 7.47 17.80 3.22
C LYS A 8 8.06 16.55 2.55
N TYR A 9 7.79 15.35 3.04
CA TYR A 9 8.57 14.17 2.70
C TYR A 9 7.77 12.91 2.33
N ILE A 10 6.45 12.97 2.39
CA ILE A 10 5.61 11.89 1.91
C ILE A 10 5.41 12.12 0.42
N ARG A 11 5.86 11.20 -0.43
CA ARG A 11 5.39 11.17 -1.81
C ARG A 11 3.87 11.08 -1.74
N SER A 12 3.19 12.11 -2.20
CA SER A 12 1.75 12.11 -2.30
C SER A 12 1.36 11.15 -3.42
N GLY A 13 0.91 9.95 -3.06
CA GLY A 13 0.43 8.98 -4.04
C GLY A 13 0.81 7.55 -3.68
N TRP A 14 0.27 6.63 -4.46
CA TRP A 14 0.43 5.18 -4.31
C TRP A 14 1.06 4.58 -5.56
N ARG A 15 1.79 3.49 -5.41
CA ARG A 15 2.30 2.75 -6.54
C ARG A 15 1.22 1.83 -7.12
N CYS A 16 1.03 1.88 -8.41
CA CYS A 16 0.13 0.98 -9.12
C CYS A 16 0.71 -0.44 -9.17
N ASP A 17 -0.01 -1.43 -8.64
CA ASP A 17 0.44 -2.83 -8.60
C ASP A 17 0.50 -3.49 -9.99
N SER A 18 -0.03 -2.83 -11.03
CA SER A 18 -0.01 -3.33 -12.41
C SER A 18 1.15 -2.78 -13.24
N CYS A 19 1.37 -1.46 -13.22
CA CYS A 19 2.39 -0.83 -14.07
C CYS A 19 3.58 -0.25 -13.30
N GLY A 20 3.52 -0.20 -11.97
CA GLY A 20 4.56 0.39 -11.12
C GLY A 20 4.57 1.93 -11.07
N GLU A 21 3.77 2.61 -11.88
CA GLU A 21 3.70 4.06 -11.92
C GLU A 21 2.88 4.64 -10.77
N LEU A 22 3.07 5.93 -10.52
CA LEU A 22 2.44 6.63 -9.41
C LEU A 22 0.95 6.89 -9.68
N VAL A 23 0.09 6.45 -8.77
CA VAL A 23 -1.30 6.89 -8.62
C VAL A 23 -1.28 8.16 -7.78
N PRO A 24 -1.50 9.35 -8.35
CA PRO A 24 -1.12 10.62 -7.73
C PRO A 24 -2.01 11.02 -6.54
N ASP A 25 -3.26 10.59 -6.53
CA ASP A 25 -4.23 10.91 -5.48
C ASP A 25 -5.29 9.81 -5.33
N LEU A 26 -6.12 9.91 -4.28
CA LEU A 26 -7.16 8.93 -3.97
C LEU A 26 -8.22 8.78 -5.08
N LEU A 27 -8.55 9.86 -5.79
CA LEU A 27 -9.57 9.85 -6.84
C LEU A 27 -9.04 9.20 -8.12
N ALA A 28 -7.71 9.20 -8.28
CA ALA A 28 -7.02 8.57 -9.39
C ALA A 28 -6.86 7.05 -9.23
N GLY A 29 -7.08 6.52 -8.02
CA GLY A 29 -6.87 5.13 -7.68
C GLY A 29 -8.13 4.28 -7.70
N TRP A 30 -7.89 2.98 -7.88
CA TRP A 30 -8.91 1.94 -7.83
C TRP A 30 -8.33 0.71 -7.13
N VAL A 31 -9.12 0.10 -6.28
CA VAL A 31 -8.79 -1.20 -5.66
C VAL A 31 -9.69 -2.24 -6.28
N GLU A 32 -9.14 -3.32 -6.79
CA GLU A 32 -9.90 -4.37 -7.45
C GLU A 32 -9.42 -5.77 -7.02
N TRP A 33 -10.30 -6.73 -7.16
CA TRP A 33 -10.06 -8.14 -6.87
C TRP A 33 -10.88 -9.05 -7.78
N LEU A 34 -10.59 -10.34 -7.73
CA LEU A 34 -11.26 -11.37 -8.50
C LEU A 34 -12.12 -12.24 -7.57
N ALA A 35 -13.42 -12.28 -7.84
CA ALA A 35 -14.33 -13.25 -7.26
C ALA A 35 -14.46 -14.44 -8.22
N THR A 36 -14.11 -15.62 -7.75
CA THR A 36 -14.16 -16.89 -8.51
C THR A 36 -14.86 -17.97 -7.68
N GLU A 37 -15.05 -19.14 -8.24
CA GLU A 37 -15.43 -20.34 -7.51
C GLU A 37 -14.28 -21.34 -7.49
N ASP A 38 -14.09 -22.02 -6.37
CA ASP A 38 -13.17 -23.13 -6.30
C ASP A 38 -13.73 -24.37 -7.03
N THR A 39 -12.96 -25.44 -7.11
CA THR A 39 -13.37 -26.71 -7.76
C THR A 39 -14.58 -27.37 -7.12
N ARG A 40 -15.03 -26.89 -5.95
CA ARG A 40 -16.20 -27.38 -5.21
C ARG A 40 -17.37 -26.39 -5.29
N GLY A 41 -17.28 -25.36 -6.11
CA GLY A 41 -18.28 -24.31 -6.23
C GLY A 41 -18.34 -23.33 -5.03
N LYS A 42 -17.30 -23.29 -4.18
CA LYS A 42 -17.25 -22.34 -3.09
C LYS A 42 -16.68 -21.01 -3.58
N PRO A 43 -17.26 -19.88 -3.16
CA PRO A 43 -16.72 -18.56 -3.46
C PRO A 43 -15.26 -18.46 -2.98
N LYS A 44 -14.40 -18.00 -3.86
CA LYS A 44 -13.00 -17.70 -3.59
C LYS A 44 -12.70 -16.31 -4.11
N VAL A 45 -12.17 -15.46 -3.26
CA VAL A 45 -11.75 -14.12 -3.62
C VAL A 45 -10.23 -14.01 -3.50
N SER A 46 -9.58 -13.34 -4.43
CA SER A 46 -8.11 -13.24 -4.48
C SER A 46 -7.66 -12.14 -5.42
N GLY A 47 -6.37 -11.82 -5.40
CA GLY A 47 -5.78 -10.90 -6.36
C GLY A 47 -6.15 -9.45 -6.10
N LEU A 48 -6.26 -9.07 -4.82
CA LEU A 48 -6.45 -7.69 -4.41
C LEU A 48 -5.27 -6.86 -4.88
N ARG A 49 -5.54 -5.76 -5.57
CA ARG A 49 -4.51 -4.85 -6.04
C ARG A 49 -4.99 -3.41 -6.14
N LEU A 50 -4.09 -2.49 -5.90
CA LEU A 50 -4.29 -1.06 -6.07
C LEU A 50 -3.76 -0.66 -7.46
N VAL A 51 -4.60 -0.08 -8.28
CA VAL A 51 -4.27 0.27 -9.68
C VAL A 51 -4.80 1.66 -10.04
N HIS A 52 -4.41 2.17 -11.20
CA HIS A 52 -5.01 3.38 -11.76
C HIS A 52 -6.51 3.20 -12.01
N GLY A 53 -7.30 4.20 -11.69
CA GLY A 53 -8.70 4.33 -12.11
C GLY A 53 -8.81 4.53 -13.64
N ARG A 54 -10.03 4.42 -14.17
CA ARG A 54 -10.25 4.44 -15.63
C ARG A 54 -9.78 5.71 -16.35
N ASN A 55 -9.67 6.84 -15.66
CA ASN A 55 -9.48 8.16 -16.29
C ASN A 55 -8.17 8.85 -15.93
N THR A 56 -7.18 8.14 -15.39
CA THR A 56 -6.07 8.78 -14.65
C THR A 56 -4.67 8.49 -15.17
N ALA A 57 -4.50 8.13 -16.42
CA ALA A 57 -3.19 8.25 -17.03
C ALA A 57 -2.86 9.75 -17.24
N ALA A 58 -2.23 10.38 -16.25
CA ALA A 58 -1.77 11.75 -16.36
C ALA A 58 -0.81 11.86 -17.56
N GLY A 59 -1.30 12.45 -18.66
CA GLY A 59 -0.49 12.77 -19.83
C GLY A 59 -0.40 11.71 -20.94
N SER A 60 -1.05 10.55 -20.84
CA SER A 60 -1.13 9.61 -21.95
C SER A 60 -2.47 9.69 -22.67
N SER A 61 -2.43 9.75 -24.00
CA SER A 61 -3.62 9.69 -24.87
C SER A 61 -4.27 8.31 -24.89
N GLU A 62 -3.67 7.30 -24.27
CA GLU A 62 -4.23 5.95 -24.18
C GLU A 62 -4.74 5.65 -22.77
N PRO A 63 -5.92 4.99 -22.64
CA PRO A 63 -6.42 4.57 -21.34
C PRO A 63 -5.46 3.56 -20.71
N CYS A 64 -5.06 3.79 -19.46
CA CYS A 64 -4.23 2.87 -18.70
C CYS A 64 -4.91 1.49 -18.63
N ARG A 65 -4.22 0.44 -19.11
CA ARG A 65 -4.68 -0.94 -19.06
C ARG A 65 -4.34 -1.63 -17.74
N CYS A 66 -4.24 -0.88 -16.66
CA CYS A 66 -3.83 -1.41 -15.36
C CYS A 66 -4.90 -2.29 -14.71
N ARG A 67 -6.16 -2.06 -15.04
CA ARG A 67 -7.29 -2.81 -14.49
C ARG A 67 -7.42 -4.20 -15.13
N TYR A 68 -7.95 -5.15 -14.36
CA TYR A 68 -8.36 -6.44 -14.92
C TYR A 68 -9.32 -6.23 -16.10
N ASN A 69 -9.14 -7.05 -17.14
CA ASN A 69 -10.12 -7.13 -18.21
C ASN A 69 -11.22 -8.14 -17.82
N PRO A 70 -12.45 -7.70 -17.54
CA PRO A 70 -13.51 -8.60 -17.07
C PRO A 70 -13.82 -9.74 -18.03
N ARG A 71 -13.71 -9.50 -19.36
CA ARG A 71 -13.95 -10.52 -20.37
C ARG A 71 -12.88 -11.62 -20.36
N ASP A 72 -11.61 -11.22 -20.18
CA ASP A 72 -10.51 -12.14 -20.18
C ASP A 72 -10.50 -12.97 -18.90
N GLU A 73 -10.76 -12.35 -17.74
CA GLU A 73 -10.86 -13.06 -16.46
C GLU A 73 -12.04 -14.03 -16.43
N PHE A 74 -13.20 -13.63 -16.98
CA PHE A 74 -14.34 -14.53 -17.11
C PHE A 74 -14.07 -15.73 -18.04
N ARG A 75 -13.33 -15.51 -19.13
CA ARG A 75 -12.95 -16.60 -20.05
C ARG A 75 -11.96 -17.57 -19.43
N LYS A 76 -10.99 -17.08 -18.66
CA LYS A 76 -9.93 -17.90 -18.07
C LYS A 76 -10.46 -18.82 -16.96
N ASN A 77 -11.22 -18.27 -16.02
CA ASN A 77 -11.57 -18.96 -14.79
C ASN A 77 -12.96 -18.62 -14.23
N ARG A 78 -13.86 -18.09 -15.07
CA ARG A 78 -15.17 -17.56 -14.67
C ARG A 78 -15.08 -16.43 -13.63
N GLY A 79 -13.93 -15.75 -13.56
CA GLY A 79 -13.68 -14.69 -12.59
C GLY A 79 -14.54 -13.46 -12.87
N ILE A 80 -15.14 -12.93 -11.82
CA ILE A 80 -15.84 -11.66 -11.81
C ILE A 80 -14.89 -10.63 -11.22
N VAL A 81 -14.65 -9.53 -11.94
CA VAL A 81 -13.83 -8.43 -11.45
C VAL A 81 -14.72 -7.52 -10.62
N GLU A 82 -14.39 -7.40 -9.35
CA GLU A 82 -15.02 -6.48 -8.41
C GLU A 82 -14.03 -5.40 -7.99
N GLY A 83 -14.50 -4.34 -7.36
CA GLY A 83 -13.60 -3.30 -6.86
C GLY A 83 -14.32 -2.03 -6.44
N LEU A 84 -13.56 -1.18 -5.75
CA LEU A 84 -14.00 0.12 -5.23
C LEU A 84 -12.97 1.20 -5.56
N ALA A 85 -13.40 2.45 -5.60
CA ALA A 85 -12.51 3.59 -5.70
C ALA A 85 -11.60 3.67 -4.47
N LEU A 86 -10.34 4.07 -4.66
CA LEU A 86 -9.32 4.08 -3.60
C LEU A 86 -9.70 5.00 -2.43
N ASP A 87 -10.41 6.09 -2.69
CA ASP A 87 -10.89 7.02 -1.68
C ASP A 87 -11.80 6.37 -0.64
N ARG A 88 -12.51 5.28 -1.02
CA ARG A 88 -13.37 4.50 -0.11
C ARG A 88 -12.58 3.79 1.00
N PHE A 89 -11.29 3.59 0.81
CA PHE A 89 -10.41 2.93 1.78
C PHE A 89 -9.63 3.92 2.65
N ALA A 90 -9.79 5.23 2.44
CA ALA A 90 -9.06 6.26 3.17
C ALA A 90 -9.85 6.80 4.37
N GLY A 91 -9.11 7.32 5.37
CA GLY A 91 -9.69 7.93 6.57
C GLY A 91 -10.41 6.93 7.48
N ALA A 92 -11.19 7.44 8.45
CA ALA A 92 -11.82 6.62 9.47
C ALA A 92 -12.86 5.63 8.89
N ASP A 93 -13.68 6.09 7.94
CA ASP A 93 -14.68 5.25 7.30
C ASP A 93 -14.04 4.16 6.44
N GLY A 94 -12.95 4.49 5.74
CA GLY A 94 -12.17 3.51 4.98
C GLY A 94 -11.49 2.48 5.87
N LEU A 95 -11.02 2.88 7.05
CA LEU A 95 -10.51 1.93 8.04
C LEU A 95 -11.62 0.99 8.54
N MET A 96 -12.82 1.50 8.83
CA MET A 96 -13.95 0.67 9.22
C MET A 96 -14.37 -0.30 8.12
N LEU A 97 -14.35 0.13 6.85
CA LEU A 97 -14.58 -0.75 5.71
C LEU A 97 -13.55 -1.90 5.66
N LEU A 98 -12.27 -1.59 5.78
CA LEU A 98 -11.20 -2.60 5.80
C LEU A 98 -11.36 -3.60 6.94
N LEU A 99 -11.67 -3.11 8.14
CA LEU A 99 -11.91 -3.96 9.31
C LEU A 99 -13.13 -4.88 9.13
N SER A 100 -14.21 -4.37 8.54
CA SER A 100 -15.40 -5.16 8.19
C SER A 100 -15.05 -6.28 7.21
N MET A 101 -14.37 -5.95 6.11
CA MET A 101 -13.95 -6.95 5.11
C MET A 101 -13.03 -8.04 5.70
N ILE A 102 -12.14 -7.67 6.64
CA ILE A 102 -11.29 -8.63 7.36
C ILE A 102 -12.14 -9.53 8.27
N ALA A 103 -13.09 -8.95 9.01
CA ALA A 103 -13.93 -9.69 9.95
C ALA A 103 -14.88 -10.67 9.24
N GLU A 104 -15.42 -10.26 8.11
CA GLU A 104 -16.32 -11.08 7.28
C GLU A 104 -15.59 -12.09 6.39
N ARG A 105 -14.26 -12.00 6.34
CA ARG A 105 -13.40 -12.88 5.53
C ARG A 105 -13.75 -12.87 4.04
N GLU A 106 -14.18 -11.73 3.56
CA GLU A 106 -14.51 -11.51 2.14
C GLU A 106 -13.30 -11.69 1.23
N LEU A 107 -12.14 -11.24 1.69
CA LEU A 107 -10.85 -11.31 1.01
C LEU A 107 -9.79 -11.93 1.92
N PRO A 108 -8.66 -12.41 1.38
CA PRO A 108 -7.54 -12.86 2.20
C PRO A 108 -7.08 -11.74 3.15
N ALA A 109 -7.12 -12.02 4.45
CA ALA A 109 -6.83 -11.00 5.48
C ALA A 109 -5.46 -10.34 5.29
N GLN A 110 -4.46 -11.10 4.81
CA GLN A 110 -3.12 -10.55 4.58
C GLN A 110 -3.10 -9.48 3.48
N GLU A 111 -3.87 -9.67 2.40
CA GLU A 111 -3.99 -8.68 1.31
C GLU A 111 -4.69 -7.40 1.79
N LEU A 112 -5.75 -7.55 2.61
CA LEU A 112 -6.46 -6.42 3.21
C LEU A 112 -5.60 -5.66 4.23
N ILE A 113 -4.83 -6.36 5.05
CA ILE A 113 -3.89 -5.75 6.00
C ILE A 113 -2.82 -4.96 5.25
N GLU A 114 -2.29 -5.49 4.16
CA GLU A 114 -1.30 -4.78 3.35
C GLU A 114 -1.89 -3.51 2.73
N LEU A 115 -3.09 -3.59 2.16
CA LEU A 115 -3.82 -2.42 1.66
C LEU A 115 -4.05 -1.39 2.79
N ALA A 116 -4.46 -1.85 3.98
CA ALA A 116 -4.67 -0.97 5.13
C ALA A 116 -3.38 -0.21 5.51
N LYS A 117 -2.24 -0.88 5.55
CA LYS A 117 -0.95 -0.25 5.83
C LYS A 117 -0.60 0.81 4.78
N ARG A 118 -0.77 0.49 3.50
CA ARG A 118 -0.48 1.40 2.38
C ARG A 118 -1.35 2.65 2.41
N VAL A 119 -2.64 2.53 2.75
CA VAL A 119 -3.60 3.63 2.65
C VAL A 119 -3.73 4.40 3.97
N GLN A 120 -3.65 3.72 5.12
CA GLN A 120 -3.96 4.32 6.42
C GLN A 120 -2.72 4.77 7.20
N ILE A 121 -1.54 4.17 6.94
CA ILE A 121 -0.34 4.49 7.72
C ILE A 121 0.52 5.53 7.01
N PRO A 122 0.69 6.72 7.61
CA PRO A 122 1.46 7.80 6.98
C PRO A 122 2.90 7.38 6.65
N GLY A 123 3.28 7.53 5.39
CA GLY A 123 4.63 7.25 4.91
C GLY A 123 4.92 5.78 4.60
N TYR A 124 4.03 4.84 4.96
CA TYR A 124 4.25 3.42 4.71
C TYR A 124 4.45 3.12 3.22
N GLU A 125 3.58 3.64 2.35
CA GLU A 125 3.67 3.46 0.89
C GLU A 125 5.02 3.92 0.31
N ALA A 126 5.60 4.95 0.89
CA ALA A 126 6.89 5.46 0.41
C ALA A 126 8.09 4.59 0.82
N VAL A 127 7.95 3.77 1.85
CA VAL A 127 9.04 2.95 2.40
C VAL A 127 8.89 1.47 2.19
N TYR A 128 7.71 0.96 1.85
CA TYR A 128 7.43 -0.47 1.92
C TYR A 128 8.39 -1.34 1.08
N GLU A 129 8.86 -0.85 -0.06
CA GLU A 129 9.88 -1.53 -0.88
C GLU A 129 11.29 -1.44 -0.31
N MET A 130 11.58 -0.40 0.49
CA MET A 130 12.92 -0.11 1.02
C MET A 130 13.13 -0.66 2.44
N VAL A 131 12.06 -1.01 3.12
CA VAL A 131 12.11 -1.46 4.51
C VAL A 131 12.99 -2.70 4.68
N HIS A 132 12.93 -3.64 3.74
CA HIS A 132 13.75 -4.85 3.81
C HIS A 132 15.25 -4.52 3.76
N ASP A 133 15.66 -3.61 2.88
CA ASP A 133 17.04 -3.15 2.78
C ASP A 133 17.45 -2.41 4.06
N ALA A 134 16.57 -1.53 4.57
CA ALA A 134 16.81 -0.79 5.81
C ALA A 134 17.01 -1.72 7.03
N VAL A 135 16.25 -2.79 7.12
CA VAL A 135 16.45 -3.83 8.15
C VAL A 135 17.78 -4.55 7.94
N SER A 136 18.08 -4.95 6.71
CA SER A 136 19.33 -5.66 6.38
C SER A 136 20.58 -4.82 6.63
N GLU A 137 20.51 -3.51 6.42
CA GLU A 137 21.57 -2.56 6.71
C GLU A 137 21.60 -2.12 8.19
N GLY A 138 20.66 -2.61 9.02
CA GLY A 138 20.61 -2.32 10.45
C GLY A 138 20.15 -0.88 10.76
N VAL A 139 19.46 -0.22 9.82
CA VAL A 139 18.88 1.11 10.02
C VAL A 139 17.77 1.05 11.06
N ILE A 140 16.91 0.06 10.93
CA ILE A 140 15.87 -0.24 11.91
C ILE A 140 15.94 -1.71 12.36
N THR A 141 15.44 -1.96 13.56
CA THR A 141 15.14 -3.31 14.05
C THR A 141 13.65 -3.33 14.38
N PRO A 142 12.81 -4.07 13.62
CA PRO A 142 11.37 -4.06 13.84
C PRO A 142 11.00 -4.39 15.28
N SER A 143 10.25 -3.51 15.93
CA SER A 143 9.82 -3.65 17.33
C SER A 143 8.56 -4.51 17.49
N ILE A 144 7.89 -4.80 16.38
CA ILE A 144 6.70 -5.64 16.29
C ILE A 144 7.06 -6.87 15.44
N SER A 145 6.08 -7.66 15.05
CA SER A 145 6.30 -8.79 14.13
C SER A 145 6.73 -8.33 12.74
N THR A 146 7.48 -9.19 12.05
CA THR A 146 7.93 -8.94 10.66
C THR A 146 6.78 -8.44 9.77
N GLY A 147 7.04 -7.38 9.04
CA GLY A 147 6.06 -6.75 8.16
C GLY A 147 5.19 -5.69 8.84
N PHE A 148 5.36 -5.46 10.14
CA PHE A 148 4.70 -4.40 10.89
C PHE A 148 5.74 -3.47 11.49
N TYR A 149 5.56 -2.16 11.31
CA TYR A 149 6.53 -1.15 11.71
C TYR A 149 5.84 -0.04 12.48
N LEU A 150 6.51 0.41 13.54
CA LEU A 150 6.06 1.60 14.27
C LEU A 150 6.25 2.86 13.40
N GLN A 151 5.47 3.89 13.68
CA GLN A 151 5.55 5.14 12.93
C GLN A 151 6.96 5.77 12.98
N CYS A 152 7.67 5.64 14.09
CA CYS A 152 9.05 6.10 14.23
C CYS A 152 10.02 5.33 13.32
N GLU A 153 9.85 4.01 13.20
CA GLU A 153 10.66 3.17 12.30
C GLU A 153 10.43 3.56 10.83
N ILE A 154 9.17 3.82 10.44
CA ILE A 154 8.84 4.32 9.10
C ILE A 154 9.57 5.66 8.83
N TRP A 155 9.59 6.57 9.80
CA TRP A 155 10.29 7.84 9.65
C TRP A 155 11.80 7.67 9.55
N GLU A 156 12.41 6.75 10.29
CA GLU A 156 13.83 6.44 10.20
C GLU A 156 14.21 5.91 8.81
N VAL A 157 13.39 5.02 8.23
CA VAL A 157 13.60 4.53 6.86
C VAL A 157 13.47 5.65 5.83
N LEU A 158 12.48 6.55 5.98
CA LEU A 158 12.34 7.70 5.09
C LEU A 158 13.55 8.64 5.14
N GLU A 159 14.10 8.91 6.31
CA GLU A 159 15.28 9.74 6.46
C GLU A 159 16.54 9.06 5.88
N TRP A 160 16.71 7.78 6.14
CA TRP A 160 17.81 6.99 5.56
C TRP A 160 17.76 6.99 4.03
N ALA A 161 16.59 6.76 3.44
CA ALA A 161 16.42 6.76 1.99
C ALA A 161 16.77 8.12 1.35
N LYS A 162 16.42 9.23 1.99
CA LYS A 162 16.81 10.58 1.53
C LYS A 162 18.32 10.76 1.54
N ASN A 163 18.98 10.32 2.60
CA ASN A 163 20.44 10.47 2.72
C ASN A 163 21.18 9.66 1.67
N ARG A 164 20.65 8.51 1.25
CA ARG A 164 21.19 7.71 0.13
C ARG A 164 21.11 8.44 -1.22
N THR A 165 19.97 9.10 -1.47
CA THR A 165 19.75 9.81 -2.74
C THR A 165 20.58 11.09 -2.87
N HIS A 166 20.99 11.71 -1.74
CA HIS A 166 21.78 12.95 -1.73
C HIS A 166 23.27 12.75 -1.55
N GLY A 167 23.80 11.51 -1.59
CA GLY A 167 25.23 11.22 -1.54
C GLY A 167 25.93 11.56 -0.21
N GLY A 168 25.17 11.74 0.87
CA GLY A 168 25.68 12.16 2.17
C GLY A 168 25.91 10.96 3.10
N ARG A 169 27.16 10.83 3.55
CA ARG A 169 27.58 9.93 4.62
C ARG A 169 27.03 10.49 5.94
N ALA A 170 25.84 10.05 6.36
CA ALA A 170 25.28 10.43 7.66
C ALA A 170 25.86 9.53 8.76
N THR A 171 26.56 10.13 9.69
CA THR A 171 26.89 9.54 10.98
C THR A 171 25.61 9.44 11.79
N LEU A 172 25.10 8.20 11.97
CA LEU A 172 23.92 7.93 12.80
C LEU A 172 24.31 8.02 14.28
N GLU A 173 24.02 9.15 14.90
CA GLU A 173 23.84 9.20 16.36
C GLU A 173 22.49 8.54 16.69
N ARG A 174 22.56 7.30 17.15
CA ARG A 174 21.39 6.52 17.60
C ARG A 174 20.90 7.06 18.94
N GLU A 175 19.92 7.95 18.91
CA GLU A 175 19.03 8.10 20.07
C GLU A 175 17.88 7.11 19.93
N ASN A 176 17.80 6.13 20.83
CA ASN A 176 16.70 5.18 21.02
C ASN A 176 15.38 5.93 21.29
N ARG A 177 14.61 6.28 20.26
CA ARG A 177 13.38 7.09 20.39
C ARG A 177 12.08 6.29 20.35
N CYS A 178 12.15 5.00 20.07
CA CYS A 178 10.97 4.13 20.07
C CYS A 178 10.86 3.39 21.40
N ILE A 179 10.28 4.02 22.41
CA ILE A 179 9.88 3.34 23.65
C ILE A 179 8.36 3.21 23.59
N LEU A 180 7.87 1.98 23.51
CA LEU A 180 6.48 1.64 23.80
C LEU A 180 6.22 1.99 25.26
N ARG A 181 5.44 3.06 25.51
CA ARG A 181 4.86 3.36 26.83
C ARG A 181 3.39 3.02 26.81
#